data_c2fb0c817d57ac44972667bbfbbf02f4
#
_entry.id   c2fb0c817d57ac44972667bbfbbf02f4
#
_cell.length_a   1.000
_cell.length_b   1.000
_cell.length_c   1.000
_cell.angle_alpha   90.00
_cell.angle_beta   90.00
_cell.angle_gamma   90.00
#
_symmetry.space_group_name_H-M   'P 1'
#
loop_
_entity.id
_entity.type
_entity.pdbx_description
1 polymer ?
#
loop_
_entity_poly.entity_id
_entity_poly.type
_entity_poly.pdbx_seq_one_letter_code
_entity_poly.pdbx_strand_id
1 'polypeptide(L)'
;MLGLLAVATVTLFMYDITIMGLLFWWGPHKIRESNKFIIAEFKAWFKLGPPPQNPIIYDTIRQDYVKKIIPSVVVSFWSFTVLGTFVMLTGLMLTFPTQFSFFYDLFNPVGSFLTGVSGVAFVLAIHRLSSELLVSLVLIHVYAVFVFKLVKSMITGYREEQVLR
;
A
#
# COMPACT_ATOMS: atom_id res chain seq x y z
N MET A 1 -16.23 -6.24 -23.79
CA MET A 1 -15.57 -7.08 -22.76
C MET A 1 -14.59 -6.28 -21.91
N LEU A 2 -13.61 -5.55 -22.48
CA LEU A 2 -12.65 -4.71 -21.76
C LEU A 2 -13.31 -3.65 -20.84
N GLY A 3 -14.38 -3.00 -21.27
CA GLY A 3 -15.09 -1.99 -20.46
C GLY A 3 -15.75 -2.57 -19.21
N LEU A 4 -16.30 -3.78 -19.28
CA LEU A 4 -16.92 -4.48 -18.16
C LEU A 4 -15.85 -4.88 -17.13
N LEU A 5 -14.69 -5.34 -17.60
CA LEU A 5 -13.54 -5.67 -16.74
C LEU A 5 -13.00 -4.42 -16.03
N ALA A 6 -12.89 -3.30 -16.75
CA ALA A 6 -12.46 -2.03 -16.17
C ALA A 6 -13.43 -1.52 -15.10
N VAL A 7 -14.76 -1.56 -15.36
CA VAL A 7 -15.78 -1.18 -14.38
C VAL A 7 -15.73 -2.10 -13.16
N ALA A 8 -15.64 -3.41 -13.35
CA ALA A 8 -15.54 -4.37 -12.24
C ALA A 8 -14.28 -4.12 -11.40
N THR A 9 -13.13 -3.89 -12.03
CA THR A 9 -11.87 -3.60 -11.33
C THR A 9 -11.95 -2.31 -10.52
N VAL A 10 -12.50 -1.24 -11.10
CA VAL A 10 -12.69 0.04 -10.41
C VAL A 10 -13.65 -0.12 -9.22
N THR A 11 -14.76 -0.85 -9.41
CA THR A 11 -15.76 -1.06 -8.36
C THR A 11 -15.16 -1.85 -7.19
N LEU A 12 -14.44 -2.93 -7.46
CA LEU A 12 -13.76 -3.73 -6.43
C LEU A 12 -12.70 -2.90 -5.71
N PHE A 13 -11.91 -2.13 -6.45
CA PHE A 13 -10.88 -1.26 -5.88
C PHE A 13 -11.48 -0.19 -4.96
N MET A 14 -12.57 0.46 -5.37
CA MET A 14 -13.29 1.44 -4.53
C MET A 14 -13.94 0.81 -3.31
N TYR A 15 -14.48 -0.41 -3.45
CA TYR A 15 -15.02 -1.18 -2.34
C TYR A 15 -13.92 -1.50 -1.32
N ASP A 16 -12.78 -2.03 -1.77
CA ASP A 16 -11.64 -2.36 -0.91
C ASP A 16 -11.08 -1.11 -0.20
N ILE A 17 -10.93 0.02 -0.90
CA ILE A 17 -10.50 1.28 -0.29
C ILE A 17 -11.47 1.72 0.80
N THR A 18 -12.78 1.64 0.55
CA THR A 18 -13.79 2.11 1.51
C THR A 18 -13.83 1.22 2.74
N ILE A 19 -13.94 -0.09 2.57
CA ILE A 19 -14.04 -1.05 3.70
C ILE A 19 -12.71 -1.16 4.44
N MET A 20 -11.61 -1.38 3.72
CA MET A 20 -10.29 -1.53 4.34
C MET A 20 -9.73 -0.20 4.83
N GLY A 21 -10.07 0.92 4.17
CA GLY A 21 -9.70 2.25 4.63
C GLY A 21 -10.26 2.60 6.00
N LEU A 22 -11.48 2.14 6.32
CA LEU A 22 -12.06 2.27 7.67
C LEU A 22 -11.31 1.41 8.70
N LEU A 23 -10.91 0.18 8.33
CA LEU A 23 -10.13 -0.71 9.18
C LEU A 23 -8.71 -0.21 9.40
N PHE A 24 -8.08 0.33 8.35
CA PHE A 24 -6.72 0.82 8.36
C PHE A 24 -6.62 2.34 8.50
N TRP A 25 -7.60 2.98 9.13
CA TRP A 25 -7.59 4.42 9.32
C TRP A 25 -6.26 4.93 9.87
N TRP A 26 -5.67 5.88 9.18
CA TRP A 26 -4.33 6.38 9.43
C TRP A 26 -4.37 7.60 10.37
N GLY A 27 -4.73 7.40 11.62
CA GLY A 27 -4.65 8.45 12.64
C GLY A 27 -3.19 8.77 13.03
N PRO A 28 -2.93 9.97 13.58
CA PRO A 28 -1.57 10.40 13.94
C PRO A 28 -0.79 9.42 14.83
N HIS A 29 -1.49 8.79 15.76
CA HIS A 29 -0.90 7.77 16.66
C HIS A 29 -0.43 6.54 15.87
N LYS A 30 -1.25 6.04 14.95
CA LYS A 30 -0.92 4.87 14.11
C LYS A 30 0.23 5.16 13.16
N ILE A 31 0.31 6.38 12.60
CA ILE A 31 1.44 6.83 11.77
C ILE A 31 2.74 6.74 12.56
N ARG A 32 2.75 7.28 13.77
CA ARG A 32 3.93 7.28 14.63
C ARG A 32 4.38 5.86 15.04
N GLU A 33 3.43 4.99 15.38
CA GLU A 33 3.72 3.58 15.67
C GLU A 33 4.27 2.86 14.43
N SER A 34 3.63 3.04 13.27
CA SER A 34 4.04 2.42 12.01
C SER A 34 5.45 2.84 11.62
N ASN A 35 5.77 4.13 11.70
CA ASN A 35 7.10 4.63 11.39
C ASN A 35 8.17 4.04 12.31
N LYS A 36 7.91 3.98 13.62
CA LYS A 36 8.84 3.36 14.58
C LYS A 36 9.07 1.88 14.26
N PHE A 37 8.00 1.17 13.93
CA PHE A 37 8.07 -0.25 13.60
C PHE A 37 8.86 -0.49 12.31
N ILE A 38 8.59 0.26 11.26
CA ILE A 38 9.30 0.19 9.97
C ILE A 38 10.79 0.51 10.14
N ILE A 39 11.12 1.56 10.91
CA ILE A 39 12.54 1.89 11.20
C ILE A 39 13.24 0.73 11.93
N ALA A 40 12.54 0.08 12.86
CA ALA A 40 13.10 -1.09 13.55
C ALA A 40 13.29 -2.28 12.59
N GLU A 41 12.35 -2.54 11.68
CA GLU A 41 12.49 -3.54 10.62
C GLU A 41 13.69 -3.26 9.72
N PHE A 42 13.83 -2.03 9.22
CA PHE A 42 14.97 -1.62 8.41
C PHE A 42 16.30 -1.81 9.15
N LYS A 43 16.39 -1.41 10.42
CA LYS A 43 17.58 -1.64 11.24
C LYS A 43 17.91 -3.14 11.37
N ALA A 44 16.90 -3.97 11.54
CA ALA A 44 17.09 -5.41 11.62
C ALA A 44 17.60 -6.01 10.29
N TRP A 45 17.11 -5.54 9.15
CA TRP A 45 17.59 -5.98 7.82
C TRP A 45 19.08 -5.70 7.62
N PHE A 46 19.55 -4.55 8.10
CA PHE A 46 20.97 -4.18 8.05
C PHE A 46 21.79 -4.67 9.25
N LYS A 47 21.21 -5.55 10.10
CA LYS A 47 21.83 -6.06 11.35
C LYS A 47 22.24 -4.94 12.32
N LEU A 48 21.58 -3.80 12.29
CA LEU A 48 21.81 -2.64 13.16
C LEU A 48 20.94 -2.67 14.43
N GLY A 49 20.13 -3.70 14.59
CA GLY A 49 19.27 -3.89 15.77
C GLY A 49 18.53 -5.23 15.74
N PRO A 50 17.88 -5.60 16.85
CA PRO A 50 17.06 -6.80 16.89
C PRO A 50 15.81 -6.64 16.01
N PRO A 51 15.27 -7.74 15.44
CA PRO A 51 14.01 -7.71 14.70
C PRO A 51 12.88 -7.28 15.64
N PRO A 52 11.93 -6.46 15.15
CA PRO A 52 10.78 -6.07 15.95
C PRO A 52 9.95 -7.30 16.28
N GLN A 53 9.48 -7.36 17.52
CA GLN A 53 8.58 -8.43 17.95
C GLN A 53 7.21 -8.27 17.26
N ASN A 54 6.53 -9.40 17.03
CA ASN A 54 5.18 -9.37 16.51
C ASN A 54 4.26 -8.59 17.49
N PRO A 55 3.66 -7.46 17.06
CA PRO A 55 2.86 -6.63 17.95
C PRO A 55 1.45 -7.16 18.20
N ILE A 56 1.07 -8.28 17.58
CA ILE A 56 -0.25 -8.87 17.75
C ILE A 56 -0.28 -9.59 19.10
N ILE A 57 -1.18 -9.13 19.96
CA ILE A 57 -1.32 -9.62 21.33
C ILE A 57 -2.80 -9.98 21.55
N TYR A 58 -3.05 -11.21 22.01
CA TYR A 58 -4.37 -11.70 22.41
C TYR A 58 -4.48 -11.67 23.95
N ASP A 59 -5.54 -11.06 24.46
CA ASP A 59 -5.88 -11.02 25.88
C ASP A 59 -6.87 -12.15 26.20
N THR A 60 -6.42 -13.14 26.96
CA THR A 60 -7.26 -14.30 27.33
C THR A 60 -8.37 -13.96 28.32
N ILE A 61 -8.23 -12.88 29.09
CA ILE A 61 -9.22 -12.46 30.08
C ILE A 61 -10.38 -11.78 29.35
N ARG A 62 -10.07 -10.91 28.39
CA ARG A 62 -11.06 -10.17 27.59
C ARG A 62 -11.58 -10.96 26.39
N GLN A 63 -10.94 -12.07 26.06
CA GLN A 63 -11.18 -12.86 24.84
C GLN A 63 -11.18 -12.04 23.56
N ASP A 64 -10.33 -11.01 23.52
CA ASP A 64 -10.18 -10.13 22.35
C ASP A 64 -8.70 -9.76 22.13
N TYR A 65 -8.43 -9.24 20.94
CA TYR A 65 -7.09 -8.76 20.58
C TYR A 65 -6.84 -7.35 21.12
N VAL A 66 -5.76 -7.15 21.85
CA VAL A 66 -5.29 -5.82 22.26
C VAL A 66 -4.75 -5.06 21.04
N LYS A 67 -4.01 -5.76 20.17
CA LYS A 67 -3.56 -5.26 18.87
C LYS A 67 -3.84 -6.32 17.80
N LYS A 68 -4.64 -5.96 16.79
CA LYS A 68 -5.03 -6.87 15.70
C LYS A 68 -4.14 -6.76 14.46
N ILE A 69 -3.49 -5.63 14.26
CA ILE A 69 -2.87 -5.27 12.99
C ILE A 69 -1.41 -4.90 13.22
N ILE A 70 -0.53 -5.48 12.42
CA ILE A 70 0.88 -5.11 12.37
C ILE A 70 0.99 -3.69 11.80
N PRO A 71 1.72 -2.76 12.45
CA PRO A 71 1.79 -1.38 12.00
C PRO A 71 2.29 -1.19 10.56
N SER A 72 3.25 -2.00 10.11
CA SER A 72 3.74 -1.96 8.72
C SER A 72 2.68 -2.33 7.68
N VAL A 73 1.69 -3.15 8.03
CA VAL A 73 0.56 -3.49 7.13
C VAL A 73 -0.28 -2.27 6.81
N VAL A 74 -0.48 -1.36 7.79
CA VAL A 74 -1.22 -0.10 7.56
C VAL A 74 -0.51 0.77 6.51
N VAL A 75 0.81 0.93 6.64
CA VAL A 75 1.61 1.69 5.68
C VAL A 75 1.61 1.03 4.31
N SER A 76 1.79 -0.29 4.26
CA SER A 76 1.72 -1.05 3.01
C SER A 76 0.38 -0.87 2.31
N PHE A 77 -0.73 -1.00 3.03
CA PHE A 77 -2.07 -0.80 2.48
C PHE A 77 -2.22 0.58 1.81
N TRP A 78 -1.86 1.66 2.53
CA TRP A 78 -1.97 3.01 1.99
C TRP A 78 -1.00 3.26 0.83
N SER A 79 0.20 2.68 0.89
CA SER A 79 1.17 2.76 -0.22
C SER A 79 0.63 2.07 -1.48
N PHE A 80 0.06 0.87 -1.34
CA PHE A 80 -0.60 0.17 -2.46
C PHE A 80 -1.77 0.96 -3.01
N THR A 81 -2.61 1.53 -2.13
CA THR A 81 -3.77 2.33 -2.52
C THR A 81 -3.35 3.56 -3.32
N VAL A 82 -2.39 4.32 -2.82
CA VAL A 82 -1.91 5.54 -3.48
C VAL A 82 -1.25 5.21 -4.82
N LEU A 83 -0.27 4.29 -4.84
CA LEU A 83 0.42 3.92 -6.07
C LEU A 83 -0.52 3.27 -7.09
N GLY A 84 -1.40 2.38 -6.64
CA GLY A 84 -2.41 1.74 -7.50
C GLY A 84 -3.35 2.76 -8.11
N THR A 85 -3.78 3.77 -7.34
CA THR A 85 -4.61 4.87 -7.86
C THR A 85 -3.86 5.67 -8.92
N PHE A 86 -2.59 6.02 -8.70
CA PHE A 86 -1.78 6.72 -9.70
C PHE A 86 -1.60 5.90 -10.97
N VAL A 87 -1.27 4.60 -10.86
CA VAL A 87 -1.12 3.71 -12.03
C VAL A 87 -2.44 3.61 -12.79
N MET A 88 -3.57 3.44 -12.10
CA MET A 88 -4.89 3.31 -12.71
C MET A 88 -5.29 4.62 -13.43
N LEU A 89 -5.22 5.76 -12.76
CA LEU A 89 -5.62 7.05 -13.33
C LEU A 89 -4.74 7.44 -14.53
N THR A 90 -3.42 7.33 -14.37
CA THR A 90 -2.49 7.66 -15.45
C THR A 90 -2.60 6.66 -16.61
N GLY A 91 -2.87 5.39 -16.34
CA GLY A 91 -3.16 4.38 -17.38
C GLY A 91 -4.43 4.71 -18.16
N LEU A 92 -5.51 5.13 -17.50
CA LEU A 92 -6.74 5.59 -18.15
C LEU A 92 -6.49 6.84 -19.01
N MET A 93 -5.74 7.81 -18.51
CA MET A 93 -5.36 9.01 -19.27
C MET A 93 -4.59 8.67 -20.53
N LEU A 94 -3.61 7.76 -20.44
CA LEU A 94 -2.81 7.33 -21.59
C LEU A 94 -3.61 6.50 -22.60
N THR A 95 -4.61 5.75 -22.14
CA THR A 95 -5.48 4.94 -23.01
C THR A 95 -6.53 5.80 -23.73
N PHE A 96 -7.03 6.83 -23.08
CA PHE A 96 -8.11 7.69 -23.58
C PHE A 96 -7.71 9.18 -23.56
N PRO A 97 -6.67 9.58 -24.32
CA PRO A 97 -6.07 10.91 -24.21
C PRO A 97 -7.03 12.05 -24.53
N THR A 98 -7.97 11.85 -25.43
CA THR A 98 -8.96 12.87 -25.84
C THR A 98 -9.96 13.17 -24.71
N GLN A 99 -10.45 12.12 -24.03
CA GLN A 99 -11.42 12.23 -22.95
C GLN A 99 -10.80 12.86 -21.69
N PHE A 100 -9.49 12.66 -21.50
CA PHE A 100 -8.73 13.17 -20.36
C PHE A 100 -7.85 14.37 -20.70
N SER A 101 -8.08 15.07 -21.81
CA SER A 101 -7.27 16.23 -22.24
C SER A 101 -7.15 17.31 -21.17
N PHE A 102 -8.24 17.60 -20.45
CA PHE A 102 -8.25 18.55 -19.34
C PHE A 102 -7.18 18.24 -18.28
N PHE A 103 -6.94 16.97 -17.96
CA PHE A 103 -5.92 16.59 -16.98
C PHE A 103 -4.50 16.85 -17.48
N TYR A 104 -4.26 16.67 -18.79
CA TYR A 104 -2.96 17.04 -19.36
C TYR A 104 -2.68 18.53 -19.22
N ASP A 105 -3.69 19.37 -19.49
CA ASP A 105 -3.56 20.82 -19.31
C ASP A 105 -3.34 21.21 -17.86
N LEU A 106 -3.99 20.53 -16.92
CA LEU A 106 -3.80 20.72 -15.48
C LEU A 106 -2.39 20.33 -15.03
N PHE A 107 -1.83 19.22 -15.55
CA PHE A 107 -0.50 18.75 -15.19
C PHE A 107 0.64 19.41 -15.95
N ASN A 108 0.36 20.10 -17.06
CA ASN A 108 1.37 20.80 -17.86
C ASN A 108 2.25 21.76 -17.05
N PRO A 109 1.70 22.72 -16.25
CA PRO A 109 2.53 23.64 -15.48
C PRO A 109 3.37 22.95 -14.43
N VAL A 110 2.83 21.89 -13.79
CA VAL A 110 3.54 21.11 -12.77
C VAL A 110 4.69 20.32 -13.41
N GLY A 111 4.43 19.66 -14.51
CA GLY A 111 5.44 18.88 -15.24
C GLY A 111 6.57 19.77 -15.77
N SER A 112 6.22 20.88 -16.40
CA SER A 112 7.19 21.85 -16.92
C SER A 112 8.06 22.45 -15.81
N PHE A 113 7.47 22.77 -14.66
CA PHE A 113 8.20 23.33 -13.52
C PHE A 113 9.15 22.30 -12.88
N LEU A 114 8.68 21.05 -12.65
CA LEU A 114 9.44 20.05 -11.90
C LEU A 114 10.51 19.34 -12.74
N THR A 115 10.23 19.08 -14.01
CA THR A 115 11.04 18.18 -14.84
C THR A 115 11.41 18.76 -16.21
N GLY A 116 10.87 19.93 -16.59
CA GLY A 116 10.98 20.47 -17.94
C GLY A 116 10.19 19.71 -19.00
N VAL A 117 9.41 18.69 -18.59
CA VAL A 117 8.59 17.83 -19.45
C VAL A 117 7.12 18.09 -19.16
N SER A 118 6.29 18.15 -20.18
CA SER A 118 4.86 18.48 -20.04
C SER A 118 3.95 17.51 -20.79
N GLY A 119 2.65 17.61 -20.54
CA GLY A 119 1.61 16.88 -21.26
C GLY A 119 1.72 15.36 -21.12
N VAL A 120 1.56 14.68 -22.24
CA VAL A 120 1.56 13.20 -22.30
C VAL A 120 2.87 12.59 -21.80
N ALA A 121 4.01 13.22 -22.10
CA ALA A 121 5.32 12.71 -21.68
C ALA A 121 5.48 12.75 -20.16
N PHE A 122 4.96 13.78 -19.49
CA PHE A 122 4.95 13.86 -18.02
C PHE A 122 4.05 12.80 -17.40
N VAL A 123 2.84 12.61 -17.93
CA VAL A 123 1.91 11.57 -17.46
C VAL A 123 2.51 10.17 -17.64
N LEU A 124 3.16 9.92 -18.79
CA LEU A 124 3.86 8.66 -19.04
C LEU A 124 4.99 8.42 -18.04
N ALA A 125 5.77 9.46 -17.72
CA ALA A 125 6.84 9.35 -16.72
C ALA A 125 6.29 9.01 -15.33
N ILE A 126 5.19 9.66 -14.91
CA ILE A 126 4.52 9.34 -13.64
C ILE A 126 3.98 7.92 -13.65
N HIS A 127 3.32 7.49 -14.74
CA HIS A 127 2.77 6.14 -14.87
C HIS A 127 3.86 5.09 -14.72
N ARG A 128 4.99 5.28 -15.42
CA ARG A 128 6.14 4.38 -15.35
C ARG A 128 6.73 4.33 -13.95
N LEU A 129 7.03 5.49 -13.36
CA LEU A 129 7.59 5.56 -12.01
C LEU A 129 6.68 4.90 -10.99
N SER A 130 5.38 5.21 -11.03
CA SER A 130 4.41 4.62 -10.10
C SER A 130 4.29 3.11 -10.27
N SER A 131 4.36 2.60 -11.51
CA SER A 131 4.35 1.16 -11.80
C SER A 131 5.60 0.46 -11.26
N GLU A 132 6.78 1.04 -11.45
CA GLU A 132 8.05 0.50 -10.93
C GLU A 132 8.07 0.48 -9.39
N LEU A 133 7.56 1.54 -8.76
CA LEU A 133 7.42 1.61 -7.30
C LEU A 133 6.39 0.59 -6.79
N LEU A 134 5.28 0.40 -7.50
CA LEU A 134 4.26 -0.59 -7.13
C LEU A 134 4.81 -2.02 -7.19
N VAL A 135 5.56 -2.37 -8.24
CA VAL A 135 6.22 -3.67 -8.36
C VAL A 135 7.23 -3.87 -7.23
N SER A 136 8.04 -2.85 -6.93
CA SER A 136 9.01 -2.90 -5.82
C SER A 136 8.31 -3.12 -4.48
N LEU A 137 7.18 -2.44 -4.26
CA LEU A 137 6.37 -2.60 -3.05
C LEU A 137 5.79 -4.03 -2.93
N VAL A 138 5.33 -4.62 -4.05
CA VAL A 138 4.89 -6.03 -4.08
C VAL A 138 6.01 -6.96 -3.64
N LEU A 139 7.21 -6.79 -4.18
CA LEU A 139 8.37 -7.62 -3.81
C LEU A 139 8.73 -7.49 -2.33
N ILE A 140 8.74 -6.27 -1.79
CA ILE A 140 8.96 -6.01 -0.36
C ILE A 140 7.85 -6.66 0.48
N HIS A 141 6.60 -6.54 0.05
CA HIS A 141 5.46 -7.15 0.74
C HIS A 141 5.58 -8.68 0.79
N VAL A 142 5.87 -9.30 -0.35
CA VAL A 142 6.08 -10.76 -0.42
C VAL A 142 7.22 -11.18 0.50
N TYR A 143 8.36 -10.46 0.46
CA TYR A 143 9.47 -10.71 1.37
C TYR A 143 9.03 -10.62 2.84
N ALA A 144 8.31 -9.57 3.24
CA ALA A 144 7.81 -9.41 4.60
C ALA A 144 6.89 -10.56 5.04
N VAL A 145 6.00 -11.03 4.14
CA VAL A 145 5.13 -12.20 4.40
C VAL A 145 5.94 -13.45 4.73
N PHE A 146 7.06 -13.69 4.03
CA PHE A 146 7.96 -14.80 4.33
C PHE A 146 8.70 -14.61 5.66
N VAL A 147 9.27 -13.42 5.90
CA VAL A 147 10.04 -13.11 7.13
C VAL A 147 9.17 -13.26 8.38
N PHE A 148 7.93 -12.77 8.33
CA PHE A 148 6.98 -12.89 9.45
C PHE A 148 6.30 -14.27 9.52
N LYS A 149 6.68 -15.23 8.66
CA LYS A 149 6.11 -16.59 8.61
C LYS A 149 4.59 -16.61 8.43
N LEU A 150 4.05 -15.61 7.75
CA LEU A 150 2.61 -15.47 7.55
C LEU A 150 2.06 -16.45 6.50
N VAL A 151 2.92 -16.96 5.60
CA VAL A 151 2.53 -17.91 4.54
C VAL A 151 1.78 -19.11 5.12
N LYS A 152 2.30 -19.71 6.19
CA LYS A 152 1.65 -20.85 6.84
C LYS A 152 0.25 -20.49 7.32
N SER A 153 0.07 -19.36 7.97
CA SER A 153 -1.23 -18.92 8.49
C SER A 153 -2.22 -18.56 7.39
N MET A 154 -1.74 -18.04 6.25
CA MET A 154 -2.59 -17.74 5.10
C MET A 154 -3.17 -18.98 4.44
N ILE A 155 -2.41 -20.11 4.47
CA ILE A 155 -2.84 -21.37 3.85
C ILE A 155 -3.64 -22.23 4.83
N THR A 156 -3.18 -22.33 6.09
CA THR A 156 -3.75 -23.25 7.09
C THR A 156 -4.81 -22.61 7.97
N GLY A 157 -4.90 -21.28 8.00
CA GLY A 157 -5.75 -20.54 8.95
C GLY A 157 -5.24 -20.54 10.40
N TYR A 158 -4.13 -21.23 10.69
CA TYR A 158 -3.57 -21.30 12.05
C TYR A 158 -2.40 -20.36 12.20
N ARG A 159 -2.40 -19.61 13.31
CA ARG A 159 -1.35 -18.67 13.66
C ARG A 159 -0.94 -18.85 15.13
N GLU A 160 0.38 -18.83 15.37
CA GLU A 160 0.91 -18.75 16.73
C GLU A 160 0.96 -17.27 17.15
N GLU A 161 0.34 -16.94 18.30
CA GLU A 161 0.21 -15.57 18.78
C GLU A 161 0.78 -15.42 20.20
N GLN A 162 1.19 -14.21 20.54
CA GLN A 162 1.58 -13.88 21.91
C GLN A 162 0.32 -13.73 22.75
N VAL A 163 0.27 -14.40 23.88
CA VAL A 163 -0.86 -14.43 24.80
C VAL A 163 -0.51 -13.65 26.04
N LEU A 164 -1.30 -12.64 26.39
CA LEU A 164 -1.31 -12.04 27.73
C LEU A 164 -2.12 -12.95 28.66
N ARG A 165 -1.47 -13.39 29.73
CA ARG A 165 -2.10 -14.13 30.82
C ARG A 165 -2.43 -13.21 31.98
#